data_f987a940c420f3c22af04f2840227513
#
_entry.id   f987a940c420f3c22af04f2840227513
#
_cell.length_a   1.000
_cell.length_b   1.000
_cell.length_c   1.000
_cell.angle_alpha   90.00
_cell.angle_beta   90.00
_cell.angle_gamma   90.00
#
_symmetry.space_group_name_H-M   'P 1'
#
loop_
_entity.id
_entity.type
_entity.pdbx_description
1 polymer ?
#
loop_
_entity_poly.entity_id
_entity_poly.type
_entity_poly.pdbx_seq_one_letter_code
_entity_poly.pdbx_strand_id
1 'polypeptide(L)'
;QTSDVSALLFLNRQGSDGEVVSIRHANSVEGTITISGATVTYNGFSGQHESSGIATNTPVGTVVSTIDALDVYPNTTTNAEGNVVTHPEAGQTRNDHAKVKISDSVGDACVYGVVGEFSKQDKVMIASVGVGSVRVTGACAKGDLLESNGDGTAKVQSDDIVRSKTIGKVTIGNSATDVKLVSCVLYCG
;
A
#
# COMPACT_ATOMS: atom_id res chain seq x y z
N GLN A 1 29.25 -0.37 15.52
CA GLN A 1 29.62 -0.45 14.09
C GLN A 1 30.63 -1.58 13.94
N THR A 2 30.28 -2.69 13.30
CA THR A 2 31.20 -3.78 13.01
C THR A 2 31.92 -3.48 11.70
N SER A 3 33.21 -3.66 11.67
CA SER A 3 34.02 -3.59 10.43
C SER A 3 34.05 -4.93 9.70
N ASP A 4 33.27 -5.92 10.18
CA ASP A 4 33.20 -7.24 9.59
C ASP A 4 32.09 -7.32 8.54
N VAL A 5 32.22 -8.22 7.57
CA VAL A 5 31.24 -8.52 6.52
C VAL A 5 30.11 -9.42 7.01
N SER A 6 30.04 -9.73 8.29
CA SER A 6 28.99 -10.56 8.89
C SER A 6 27.64 -9.85 8.97
N ALA A 7 26.55 -10.60 8.85
CA ALA A 7 25.21 -10.07 9.01
C ALA A 7 24.99 -9.50 10.43
N LEU A 8 24.39 -8.31 10.55
CA LEU A 8 24.05 -7.68 11.82
C LEU A 8 22.93 -8.41 12.57
N LEU A 9 22.08 -9.15 11.86
CA LEU A 9 21.04 -10.02 12.39
C LEU A 9 21.14 -11.39 11.72
N PHE A 10 21.41 -12.40 12.51
CA PHE A 10 21.48 -13.78 12.07
C PHE A 10 20.37 -14.59 12.75
N LEU A 11 19.38 -15.04 11.97
CA LEU A 11 18.28 -15.87 12.42
C LEU A 11 18.49 -17.29 11.89
N ASN A 12 18.59 -18.27 12.77
CA ASN A 12 18.80 -19.65 12.41
C ASN A 12 17.78 -20.55 13.10
N ARG A 13 16.83 -21.09 12.33
CA ARG A 13 15.91 -22.11 12.79
C ARG A 13 16.50 -23.48 12.49
N GLN A 14 16.78 -24.26 13.51
CA GLN A 14 17.34 -25.62 13.38
C GLN A 14 16.24 -26.68 13.43
N GLY A 15 16.37 -27.71 12.63
CA GLY A 15 15.62 -28.95 12.70
C GLY A 15 14.32 -29.03 11.91
N SER A 16 13.69 -27.92 11.55
CA SER A 16 12.45 -27.95 10.74
C SER A 16 12.17 -26.63 10.05
N ASP A 17 11.42 -26.66 8.97
CA ASP A 17 10.82 -25.49 8.35
C ASP A 17 9.85 -24.77 9.28
N GLY A 18 9.58 -23.49 9.02
CA GLY A 18 8.60 -22.71 9.76
C GLY A 18 9.00 -21.26 10.02
N GLU A 19 8.35 -20.66 11.01
CA GLU A 19 8.45 -19.26 11.36
C GLU A 19 9.81 -18.91 11.98
N VAL A 20 10.47 -17.88 11.47
CA VAL A 20 11.72 -17.31 12.04
C VAL A 20 11.51 -15.92 12.61
N VAL A 21 10.49 -15.19 12.15
CA VAL A 21 10.02 -13.92 12.74
C VAL A 21 8.51 -13.95 12.82
N SER A 22 7.97 -13.59 14.00
CA SER A 22 6.55 -13.35 14.21
C SER A 22 6.34 -11.89 14.58
N ILE A 23 5.57 -11.18 13.76
CA ILE A 23 5.18 -9.79 14.00
C ILE A 23 3.77 -9.82 14.57
N ARG A 24 3.57 -9.23 15.76
CA ARG A 24 2.32 -9.33 16.51
C ARG A 24 1.84 -7.98 17.01
N HIS A 25 0.52 -7.83 17.06
CA HIS A 25 -0.17 -6.76 17.78
C HIS A 25 -1.19 -7.38 18.75
N ALA A 26 -1.15 -6.99 20.03
CA ALA A 26 -2.05 -7.51 21.06
C ALA A 26 -2.16 -9.05 21.07
N ASN A 27 -1.05 -9.76 20.88
CA ASN A 27 -0.89 -11.21 20.75
C ASN A 27 -1.46 -11.83 19.45
N SER A 28 -2.12 -11.08 18.56
CA SER A 28 -2.48 -11.54 17.23
C SER A 28 -1.28 -11.48 16.31
N VAL A 29 -1.14 -12.49 15.43
CA VAL A 29 -0.10 -12.50 14.38
C VAL A 29 -0.55 -11.62 13.23
N GLU A 30 0.22 -10.57 12.93
CA GLU A 30 -0.04 -9.66 11.81
C GLU A 30 0.80 -10.00 10.57
N GLY A 31 1.96 -10.61 10.78
CA GLY A 31 2.82 -11.07 9.71
C GLY A 31 3.95 -11.95 10.21
N THR A 32 4.53 -12.72 9.30
CA THR A 32 5.64 -13.61 9.62
C THR A 32 6.70 -13.64 8.53
N ILE A 33 7.93 -13.95 8.91
CA ILE A 33 8.95 -14.43 7.97
C ILE A 33 9.13 -15.92 8.25
N THR A 34 8.93 -16.74 7.22
CA THR A 34 9.02 -18.20 7.30
C THR A 34 10.10 -18.73 6.37
N ILE A 35 10.65 -19.89 6.70
CA ILE A 35 11.52 -20.66 5.81
C ILE A 35 10.89 -22.00 5.47
N SER A 36 11.08 -22.45 4.23
CA SER A 36 10.73 -23.79 3.77
C SER A 36 11.77 -24.25 2.75
N GLY A 37 12.57 -25.23 3.13
CA GLY A 37 13.72 -25.65 2.34
C GLY A 37 14.67 -24.48 2.07
N ALA A 38 14.89 -24.14 0.80
CA ALA A 38 15.73 -23.01 0.37
C ALA A 38 14.94 -21.69 0.18
N THR A 39 13.67 -21.63 0.55
CA THR A 39 12.80 -20.48 0.30
C THR A 39 12.55 -19.70 1.58
N VAL A 40 12.65 -18.37 1.48
CA VAL A 40 12.19 -17.42 2.50
C VAL A 40 10.90 -16.76 2.01
N THR A 41 9.87 -16.74 2.86
CA THR A 41 8.58 -16.13 2.55
C THR A 41 8.27 -15.03 3.56
N TYR A 42 7.83 -13.88 3.05
CA TYR A 42 7.30 -12.76 3.83
C TYR A 42 5.77 -12.82 3.75
N ASN A 43 5.13 -13.23 4.84
CA ASN A 43 3.68 -13.37 4.90
C ASN A 43 3.03 -12.08 5.42
N GLY A 44 1.88 -11.72 4.85
CA GLY A 44 1.15 -10.50 5.18
C GLY A 44 1.78 -9.23 4.57
N PHE A 45 2.54 -9.36 3.48
CA PHE A 45 3.19 -8.23 2.83
C PHE A 45 2.19 -7.31 2.14
N SER A 46 2.29 -6.00 2.43
CA SER A 46 1.65 -4.92 1.68
C SER A 46 2.66 -3.78 1.49
N GLY A 47 2.92 -3.42 0.23
CA GLY A 47 3.77 -2.27 -0.09
C GLY A 47 2.96 -0.98 0.07
N GLN A 48 3.25 -0.20 1.12
CA GLN A 48 2.59 1.07 1.39
C GLN A 48 3.63 2.19 1.48
N HIS A 49 3.27 3.36 0.93
CA HIS A 49 4.10 4.56 0.93
C HIS A 49 3.33 5.73 1.51
N GLU A 50 4.00 6.57 2.28
CA GLU A 50 3.44 7.86 2.67
C GLU A 50 3.27 8.76 1.45
N SER A 51 2.15 9.49 1.40
CA SER A 51 1.89 10.49 0.37
C SER A 51 1.08 11.64 0.93
N SER A 52 1.00 12.72 0.19
CA SER A 52 0.15 13.88 0.51
C SER A 52 -0.64 14.32 -0.73
N GLY A 53 -1.50 15.31 -0.57
CA GLY A 53 -2.34 15.86 -1.64
C GLY A 53 -3.82 15.53 -1.50
N ILE A 54 -4.16 14.59 -0.61
CA ILE A 54 -5.55 14.26 -0.25
C ILE A 54 -5.74 14.33 1.27
N ALA A 55 -6.98 14.42 1.72
CA ALA A 55 -7.30 14.48 3.14
C ALA A 55 -6.94 13.17 3.86
N THR A 56 -6.43 13.27 5.10
CA THR A 56 -6.01 12.11 5.91
C THR A 56 -7.17 11.19 6.30
N ASN A 57 -8.40 11.68 6.25
CA ASN A 57 -9.62 10.91 6.47
C ASN A 57 -10.25 10.35 5.18
N THR A 58 -9.52 10.39 4.05
CA THR A 58 -9.98 9.76 2.81
C THR A 58 -10.24 8.28 3.05
N PRO A 59 -11.40 7.75 2.67
CA PRO A 59 -11.76 6.37 2.97
C PRO A 59 -10.78 5.34 2.43
N VAL A 60 -10.51 4.29 3.21
CA VAL A 60 -9.70 3.13 2.80
C VAL A 60 -10.21 2.55 1.49
N GLY A 61 -9.29 2.15 0.62
CA GLY A 61 -9.58 1.58 -0.69
C GLY A 61 -9.91 2.62 -1.77
N THR A 62 -9.90 3.93 -1.45
CA THR A 62 -10.06 4.98 -2.47
C THR A 62 -8.89 4.95 -3.44
N VAL A 63 -9.19 4.92 -4.73
CA VAL A 63 -8.20 4.92 -5.80
C VAL A 63 -7.57 6.30 -5.94
N VAL A 64 -6.24 6.34 -5.98
CA VAL A 64 -5.48 7.58 -6.12
C VAL A 64 -4.54 7.51 -7.31
N SER A 65 -4.30 8.67 -7.90
CA SER A 65 -3.38 8.86 -9.03
C SER A 65 -2.29 9.86 -8.64
N THR A 66 -1.11 9.73 -9.23
CA THR A 66 -0.05 10.72 -9.07
C THR A 66 -0.44 12.04 -9.74
N ILE A 67 0.06 13.13 -9.18
CA ILE A 67 0.14 14.42 -9.86
C ILE A 67 1.62 14.68 -10.19
N ASP A 68 1.88 15.55 -11.15
CA ASP A 68 3.25 15.89 -11.55
C ASP A 68 3.91 16.83 -10.50
N ALA A 69 3.99 16.32 -9.27
CA ALA A 69 4.60 17.01 -8.14
C ALA A 69 5.14 15.98 -7.12
N LEU A 70 6.32 16.29 -6.58
CA LEU A 70 6.89 15.52 -5.47
C LEU A 70 6.38 16.04 -4.11
N ASP A 71 6.37 15.15 -3.14
CA ASP A 71 6.07 15.52 -1.76
C ASP A 71 7.21 16.34 -1.16
N VAL A 72 6.92 17.04 -0.07
CA VAL A 72 7.91 17.79 0.71
C VAL A 72 7.84 17.37 2.18
N TYR A 73 8.95 17.43 2.86
CA TYR A 73 8.98 17.20 4.30
C TYR A 73 8.17 18.26 5.04
N PRO A 74 7.34 17.86 6.02
CA PRO A 74 6.57 18.81 6.82
C PRO A 74 7.52 19.70 7.65
N ASN A 75 7.03 20.88 8.07
CA ASN A 75 7.81 21.78 8.90
C ASN A 75 8.16 21.20 10.27
N THR A 76 7.30 20.33 10.80
CA THR A 76 7.46 19.71 12.11
C THR A 76 7.32 18.21 12.06
N THR A 77 7.92 17.53 13.03
CA THR A 77 7.80 16.09 13.26
C THR A 77 7.69 15.83 14.76
N THR A 78 7.31 14.62 15.14
CA THR A 78 7.31 14.19 16.57
C THR A 78 8.56 13.40 16.84
N ASN A 79 9.33 13.81 17.86
CA ASN A 79 10.54 13.10 18.26
C ASN A 79 10.20 11.83 19.09
N ALA A 80 11.23 11.09 19.49
CA ALA A 80 11.08 9.84 20.25
C ALA A 80 10.41 10.03 21.63
N GLU A 81 10.52 11.24 22.21
CA GLU A 81 9.91 11.61 23.48
C GLU A 81 8.45 12.11 23.33
N GLY A 82 7.92 12.13 22.10
CA GLY A 82 6.55 12.59 21.80
C GLY A 82 6.40 14.11 21.66
N ASN A 83 7.49 14.89 21.65
CA ASN A 83 7.44 16.33 21.49
C ASN A 83 7.42 16.73 20.01
N VAL A 84 6.65 17.75 19.67
CA VAL A 84 6.67 18.35 18.35
C VAL A 84 7.93 19.20 18.21
N VAL A 85 8.76 18.86 17.22
CA VAL A 85 10.02 19.55 16.90
C VAL A 85 10.07 19.92 15.44
N THR A 86 10.93 20.86 15.06
CA THR A 86 11.19 21.17 13.65
C THR A 86 11.75 19.95 12.94
N HIS A 87 11.19 19.62 11.76
CA HIS A 87 11.71 18.51 10.97
C HIS A 87 13.12 18.88 10.46
N PRO A 88 14.13 17.99 10.57
CA PRO A 88 15.50 18.30 10.11
C PRO A 88 15.58 18.70 8.63
N GLU A 89 14.68 18.15 7.81
CA GLU A 89 14.60 18.38 6.38
C GLU A 89 13.37 19.22 5.99
N ALA A 90 12.86 20.04 6.91
CA ALA A 90 11.67 20.88 6.70
C ALA A 90 11.72 21.62 5.34
N GLY A 91 10.66 21.45 4.54
CA GLY A 91 10.51 22.10 3.24
C GLY A 91 11.38 21.54 2.12
N GLN A 92 12.24 20.55 2.38
CA GLN A 92 12.99 19.87 1.31
C GLN A 92 12.07 18.91 0.54
N THR A 93 12.35 18.76 -0.76
CA THR A 93 11.61 17.84 -1.64
C THR A 93 12.00 16.40 -1.35
N ARG A 94 11.01 15.53 -1.27
CA ARG A 94 11.17 14.08 -1.14
C ARG A 94 11.22 13.47 -2.54
N ASN A 95 12.40 13.22 -3.07
CA ASN A 95 12.60 12.78 -4.45
C ASN A 95 12.01 11.38 -4.76
N ASP A 96 11.68 10.61 -3.74
CA ASP A 96 11.15 9.25 -3.80
C ASP A 96 9.63 9.15 -3.49
N HIS A 97 8.96 10.30 -3.24
CA HIS A 97 7.56 10.33 -2.85
C HIS A 97 6.75 11.29 -3.74
N ALA A 98 5.90 10.73 -4.58
CA ALA A 98 4.95 11.51 -5.38
C ALA A 98 3.77 11.99 -4.52
N LYS A 99 3.27 13.21 -4.81
CA LYS A 99 1.94 13.63 -4.36
C LYS A 99 0.87 12.93 -5.16
N VAL A 100 -0.28 12.75 -4.50
CA VAL A 100 -1.44 12.09 -5.11
C VAL A 100 -2.67 12.98 -5.08
N LYS A 101 -3.59 12.67 -5.96
CA LYS A 101 -4.99 13.13 -5.93
C LYS A 101 -5.91 11.92 -5.92
N ILE A 102 -7.17 12.09 -5.52
CA ILE A 102 -8.21 11.09 -5.77
C ILE A 102 -8.31 10.93 -7.29
N SER A 103 -8.28 9.68 -7.79
CA SER A 103 -8.35 9.41 -9.23
C SER A 103 -9.69 9.93 -9.80
N ASP A 104 -9.60 10.85 -10.76
CA ASP A 104 -10.71 11.59 -11.35
C ASP A 104 -10.94 11.30 -12.84
N SER A 105 -10.25 10.31 -13.37
CA SER A 105 -10.32 9.92 -14.77
C SER A 105 -10.59 8.42 -14.92
N VAL A 106 -11.51 8.07 -15.81
CA VAL A 106 -11.81 6.66 -16.12
C VAL A 106 -10.62 6.01 -16.81
N GLY A 107 -10.20 4.85 -16.31
CA GLY A 107 -9.05 4.13 -16.87
C GLY A 107 -7.74 4.92 -16.79
N ASP A 108 -7.55 5.69 -15.72
CA ASP A 108 -6.39 6.55 -15.51
C ASP A 108 -5.09 5.74 -15.49
N ALA A 109 -4.19 6.05 -16.41
CA ALA A 109 -2.87 5.41 -16.49
C ALA A 109 -1.87 5.90 -15.41
N CYS A 110 -2.22 6.98 -14.69
CA CYS A 110 -1.43 7.53 -13.60
C CYS A 110 -1.85 6.97 -12.23
N VAL A 111 -2.69 5.92 -12.19
CA VAL A 111 -3.05 5.26 -10.94
C VAL A 111 -1.80 4.82 -10.20
N TYR A 112 -1.70 5.22 -8.94
CA TYR A 112 -0.54 4.97 -8.08
C TYR A 112 -0.84 3.90 -7.01
N GLY A 113 -2.09 3.78 -6.62
CA GLY A 113 -2.51 2.82 -5.60
C GLY A 113 -3.88 3.12 -5.02
N VAL A 114 -4.10 2.61 -3.84
CA VAL A 114 -5.32 2.84 -3.06
C VAL A 114 -4.97 3.28 -1.64
N VAL A 115 -5.84 4.07 -1.02
CA VAL A 115 -5.67 4.46 0.39
C VAL A 115 -5.65 3.22 1.27
N GLY A 116 -4.57 3.04 2.04
CA GLY A 116 -4.39 1.97 3.01
C GLY A 116 -4.99 2.32 4.39
N GLU A 117 -4.90 1.37 5.32
CA GLU A 117 -5.54 1.51 6.66
C GLU A 117 -4.82 2.48 7.60
N PHE A 118 -3.54 2.74 7.39
CA PHE A 118 -2.71 3.45 8.35
C PHE A 118 -2.32 4.84 7.84
N SER A 119 -3.20 5.82 8.04
CA SER A 119 -2.82 7.22 7.87
C SER A 119 -2.05 7.72 9.10
N LYS A 120 -1.03 8.56 8.88
CA LYS A 120 -0.22 9.17 9.95
C LYS A 120 -0.30 10.67 9.87
N GLN A 121 -0.68 11.33 10.96
CA GLN A 121 -0.74 12.79 11.07
C GLN A 121 -1.39 13.44 9.83
N ASP A 122 -0.63 14.15 9.03
CA ASP A 122 -1.03 14.85 7.80
C ASP A 122 -0.70 14.06 6.52
N LYS A 123 -0.32 12.81 6.64
CA LYS A 123 0.01 11.90 5.53
C LYS A 123 -0.95 10.74 5.45
N VAL A 124 -1.20 10.28 4.25
CA VAL A 124 -1.94 9.03 3.98
C VAL A 124 -0.98 7.94 3.55
N MET A 125 -1.32 6.71 3.90
CA MET A 125 -0.59 5.53 3.42
C MET A 125 -1.27 5.03 2.16
N ILE A 126 -0.52 4.94 1.07
CA ILE A 126 -1.00 4.42 -0.21
C ILE A 126 -0.42 3.02 -0.42
N ALA A 127 -1.31 2.04 -0.54
CA ALA A 127 -0.97 0.67 -0.91
C ALA A 127 -0.92 0.54 -2.43
N SER A 128 0.23 0.19 -2.98
CA SER A 128 0.45 0.04 -4.42
C SER A 128 0.70 -1.41 -4.85
N VAL A 129 1.23 -2.24 -3.98
CA VAL A 129 1.62 -3.63 -4.26
C VAL A 129 1.24 -4.54 -3.10
N GLY A 130 0.88 -5.78 -3.40
CA GLY A 130 0.55 -6.81 -2.41
C GLY A 130 -0.96 -7.00 -2.26
N VAL A 131 -1.43 -7.38 -1.09
CA VAL A 131 -2.85 -7.57 -0.81
C VAL A 131 -3.43 -6.28 -0.24
N GLY A 132 -4.57 -5.84 -0.78
CA GLY A 132 -5.27 -4.65 -0.32
C GLY A 132 -6.75 -4.68 -0.64
N SER A 133 -7.48 -3.72 -0.06
CA SER A 133 -8.91 -3.51 -0.34
C SER A 133 -9.08 -2.34 -1.28
N VAL A 134 -9.93 -2.50 -2.30
CA VAL A 134 -10.27 -1.47 -3.28
C VAL A 134 -11.75 -1.13 -3.18
N ARG A 135 -12.10 0.15 -3.21
CA ARG A 135 -13.50 0.60 -3.33
C ARG A 135 -13.95 0.41 -4.77
N VAL A 136 -14.88 -0.52 -4.99
CA VAL A 136 -15.36 -0.88 -6.33
C VAL A 136 -16.84 -0.51 -6.49
N THR A 137 -17.18 0.13 -7.60
CA THR A 137 -18.54 0.37 -8.07
C THR A 137 -18.91 -0.68 -9.12
N GLY A 138 -20.14 -1.20 -9.05
CA GLY A 138 -20.60 -2.27 -9.94
C GLY A 138 -20.19 -3.66 -9.48
N ALA A 139 -20.85 -4.70 -10.00
CA ALA A 139 -20.54 -6.08 -9.69
C ALA A 139 -19.13 -6.46 -10.20
N CYS A 140 -18.45 -7.34 -9.49
CA CYS A 140 -17.17 -7.90 -9.92
C CYS A 140 -17.07 -9.38 -9.56
N ALA A 141 -16.39 -10.15 -10.39
CA ALA A 141 -16.13 -11.57 -10.19
C ALA A 141 -14.69 -11.82 -9.73
N LYS A 142 -14.44 -12.97 -9.14
CA LYS A 142 -13.08 -13.45 -8.86
C LYS A 142 -12.28 -13.52 -10.18
N GLY A 143 -11.12 -12.89 -10.20
CA GLY A 143 -10.22 -12.86 -11.35
C GLY A 143 -10.33 -11.60 -12.21
N ASP A 144 -11.39 -10.79 -12.05
CA ASP A 144 -11.51 -9.53 -12.77
C ASP A 144 -10.35 -8.59 -12.46
N LEU A 145 -9.85 -7.91 -13.49
CA LEU A 145 -8.95 -6.77 -13.35
C LEU A 145 -9.76 -5.50 -13.08
N LEU A 146 -9.18 -4.59 -12.32
CA LEU A 146 -9.81 -3.33 -11.94
C LEU A 146 -9.05 -2.14 -12.55
N GLU A 147 -9.81 -1.14 -12.98
CA GLU A 147 -9.32 0.18 -13.40
C GLU A 147 -10.07 1.30 -12.68
N SER A 148 -9.53 2.52 -12.71
CA SER A 148 -10.23 3.68 -12.13
C SER A 148 -11.58 3.94 -12.79
N ASN A 149 -12.60 4.21 -11.98
CA ASN A 149 -13.93 4.64 -12.43
C ASN A 149 -14.04 6.17 -12.60
N GLY A 150 -12.99 6.93 -12.21
CA GLY A 150 -12.94 8.39 -12.35
C GLY A 150 -13.59 9.17 -11.21
N ASP A 151 -13.92 8.53 -10.09
CA ASP A 151 -14.57 9.12 -8.92
C ASP A 151 -13.93 8.67 -7.59
N GLY A 152 -12.69 8.17 -7.66
CA GLY A 152 -12.00 7.58 -6.52
C GLY A 152 -12.42 6.15 -6.22
N THR A 153 -13.33 5.57 -6.99
CA THR A 153 -13.62 4.14 -6.98
C THR A 153 -12.98 3.43 -8.18
N ALA A 154 -12.92 2.11 -8.13
CA ALA A 154 -12.58 1.28 -9.25
C ALA A 154 -13.84 0.66 -9.87
N LYS A 155 -13.71 0.19 -11.11
CA LYS A 155 -14.65 -0.68 -11.81
C LYS A 155 -13.90 -1.83 -12.47
N VAL A 156 -14.64 -2.83 -12.94
CA VAL A 156 -14.07 -3.92 -13.72
C VAL A 156 -13.51 -3.36 -15.04
N GLN A 157 -12.25 -3.70 -15.32
CA GLN A 157 -11.59 -3.38 -16.58
C GLN A 157 -12.24 -4.18 -17.73
N SER A 158 -12.31 -3.61 -18.92
CA SER A 158 -13.00 -4.22 -20.06
C SER A 158 -12.25 -5.38 -20.71
N ASP A 159 -10.97 -5.54 -20.41
CA ASP A 159 -10.10 -6.61 -20.93
C ASP A 159 -9.33 -7.30 -19.79
N ASP A 160 -8.72 -8.44 -20.05
CA ASP A 160 -7.96 -9.26 -19.10
C ASP A 160 -6.43 -9.07 -19.19
N ILE A 161 -5.98 -7.96 -19.79
CA ILE A 161 -4.56 -7.64 -19.94
C ILE A 161 -4.14 -6.62 -18.88
N VAL A 162 -3.11 -6.93 -18.10
CA VAL A 162 -2.50 -5.99 -17.17
C VAL A 162 -1.85 -4.84 -17.94
N ARG A 163 -2.25 -3.61 -17.62
CA ARG A 163 -1.80 -2.36 -18.25
C ARG A 163 -1.38 -1.34 -17.18
N SER A 164 -0.81 -0.22 -17.58
CA SER A 164 -0.50 0.89 -16.68
C SER A 164 -1.70 1.42 -15.88
N LYS A 165 -2.92 1.23 -16.37
CA LYS A 165 -4.17 1.61 -15.69
C LYS A 165 -4.73 0.54 -14.74
N THR A 166 -4.13 -0.66 -14.71
CA THR A 166 -4.64 -1.77 -13.90
C THR A 166 -4.28 -1.57 -12.44
N ILE A 167 -5.30 -1.50 -11.58
CA ILE A 167 -5.14 -1.36 -10.13
C ILE A 167 -4.77 -2.69 -9.48
N GLY A 168 -5.45 -3.76 -9.88
CA GLY A 168 -5.25 -5.07 -9.29
C GLY A 168 -6.24 -6.09 -9.81
N LYS A 169 -6.17 -7.30 -9.24
CA LYS A 169 -7.05 -8.42 -9.55
C LYS A 169 -7.90 -8.80 -8.36
N VAL A 170 -9.20 -8.94 -8.57
CA VAL A 170 -10.18 -9.36 -7.56
C VAL A 170 -9.86 -10.78 -7.09
N THR A 171 -9.76 -10.96 -5.76
CA THR A 171 -9.54 -12.27 -5.15
C THR A 171 -10.84 -12.96 -4.76
N ILE A 172 -11.84 -12.18 -4.34
CA ILE A 172 -13.17 -12.65 -3.95
C ILE A 172 -14.20 -11.76 -4.62
N GLY A 173 -15.07 -12.35 -5.46
CA GLY A 173 -16.12 -11.63 -6.17
C GLY A 173 -17.19 -11.05 -5.25
N ASN A 174 -17.85 -9.99 -5.72
CA ASN A 174 -18.98 -9.35 -5.03
C ASN A 174 -19.99 -8.84 -6.05
N SER A 175 -21.22 -9.34 -6.00
CA SER A 175 -22.29 -9.02 -6.95
C SER A 175 -23.07 -7.73 -6.65
N ALA A 176 -22.81 -7.07 -5.51
CA ALA A 176 -23.44 -5.78 -5.21
C ALA A 176 -23.05 -4.73 -6.26
N THR A 177 -23.98 -3.83 -6.57
CA THR A 177 -23.77 -2.78 -7.57
C THR A 177 -23.31 -1.45 -6.98
N ASP A 178 -23.57 -1.24 -5.69
CA ASP A 178 -23.14 -0.04 -4.96
C ASP A 178 -21.62 -0.09 -4.69
N VAL A 179 -21.08 1.01 -4.18
CA VAL A 179 -19.68 1.10 -3.73
C VAL A 179 -19.44 0.17 -2.54
N LYS A 180 -18.46 -0.72 -2.66
CA LYS A 180 -18.06 -1.65 -1.60
C LYS A 180 -16.55 -1.88 -1.61
N LEU A 181 -16.01 -2.36 -0.50
CA LEU A 181 -14.64 -2.84 -0.44
C LEU A 181 -14.53 -4.25 -1.02
N VAL A 182 -13.54 -4.45 -1.86
CA VAL A 182 -13.25 -5.72 -2.53
C VAL A 182 -11.78 -6.06 -2.29
N SER A 183 -11.53 -7.30 -1.86
CA SER A 183 -10.15 -7.80 -1.67
C SER A 183 -9.48 -8.04 -3.01
N CYS A 184 -8.27 -7.52 -3.17
CA CYS A 184 -7.50 -7.58 -4.41
C CYS A 184 -6.02 -7.88 -4.16
N VAL A 185 -5.37 -8.43 -5.18
CA VAL A 185 -3.91 -8.33 -5.33
C VAL A 185 -3.65 -7.08 -6.15
N LEU A 186 -2.88 -6.13 -5.59
CA LEU A 186 -2.57 -4.83 -6.19
C LEU A 186 -1.35 -4.93 -7.10
N TYR A 187 -1.40 -4.21 -8.22
CA TYR A 187 -0.35 -4.17 -9.25
C TYR A 187 0.05 -2.73 -9.61
N CYS A 188 -0.41 -1.73 -8.87
CA CYS A 188 -0.08 -0.33 -9.17
C CYS A 188 1.42 -0.10 -9.03
N GLY A 189 2.10 0.16 -10.12
CA GLY A 189 3.54 0.41 -10.18
C GLY A 189 4.21 -0.30 -11.32
#